data_8c91bdae12ccdffc578624657da80de5
#
_entry.id   8c91bdae12ccdffc578624657da80de5
#
_cell.length_a   1.000
_cell.length_b   1.000
_cell.length_c   1.000
_cell.angle_alpha   90.00
_cell.angle_beta   90.00
_cell.angle_gamma   90.00
#
_symmetry.space_group_name_H-M   'P 1'
#
loop_
_entity.id
_entity.type
_entity.pdbx_description
1 polymer ?
#
loop_
_entity_poly.entity_id
_entity_poly.type
_entity_poly.pdbx_seq_one_letter_code
_entity_poly.pdbx_strand_id
1 'polypeptide(L)'
;MKRVPHRLLIVPAAAALFAAAFGPISPANAQTFSSSYTSTAPKDCRTVGKPENGSTTQVCPGKSGLVVVISEDDLRQTVSVGPNRLAASKEPAAETWFAPFNSTGNTVEWRAVDGTPFAIIQRWLIADNNDTDKAGSPISKPMLAVTRLPPGAVCHVAYIDGPANRNANELARQAADEFARDFKCGKDEVKVVGEKGAAVSLAKR
;
A
#
# COMPACT_ATOMS: atom_id res chain seq x y z
N MET A 1 12.77 56.06 -80.01
CA MET A 1 12.12 54.90 -79.36
C MET A 1 13.15 53.80 -79.14
N LYS A 2 13.69 53.65 -77.90
CA LYS A 2 14.70 52.66 -77.59
C LYS A 2 14.03 51.57 -76.71
N ARG A 3 13.98 50.35 -77.20
CA ARG A 3 13.50 49.15 -76.47
C ARG A 3 14.60 48.65 -75.50
N VAL A 4 14.26 48.48 -74.23
CA VAL A 4 15.10 47.89 -73.23
C VAL A 4 14.73 46.42 -73.09
N PRO A 5 15.66 45.46 -73.15
CA PRO A 5 15.38 44.03 -72.96
C PRO A 5 15.29 43.72 -71.43
N HIS A 6 14.20 43.06 -71.03
CA HIS A 6 14.04 42.49 -69.71
C HIS A 6 14.87 41.21 -69.58
N ARG A 7 15.82 41.19 -68.67
CA ARG A 7 16.56 39.97 -68.26
C ARG A 7 15.74 39.24 -67.17
N LEU A 8 15.34 38.04 -67.50
CA LEU A 8 14.69 37.10 -66.60
C LEU A 8 15.77 36.51 -65.65
N LEU A 9 15.72 36.81 -64.37
CA LEU A 9 16.56 36.21 -63.32
C LEU A 9 15.92 34.89 -62.87
N ILE A 10 16.52 33.78 -63.21
CA ILE A 10 16.15 32.46 -62.72
C ILE A 10 16.83 32.26 -61.37
N VAL A 11 16.04 32.20 -60.30
CA VAL A 11 16.50 31.86 -58.93
C VAL A 11 16.39 30.33 -58.73
N PRO A 12 17.48 29.60 -58.45
CA PRO A 12 17.37 28.18 -58.16
C PRO A 12 16.79 27.99 -56.74
N ALA A 13 15.66 27.26 -56.65
CA ALA A 13 15.12 26.81 -55.38
C ALA A 13 15.96 25.69 -54.82
N ALA A 14 16.69 25.94 -53.75
CA ALA A 14 17.38 24.90 -52.99
C ALA A 14 16.39 24.17 -52.08
N ALA A 15 16.08 22.93 -52.45
CA ALA A 15 15.27 22.03 -51.62
C ALA A 15 16.15 21.49 -50.46
N ALA A 16 15.93 22.00 -49.26
CA ALA A 16 16.55 21.46 -48.03
C ALA A 16 15.81 20.18 -47.61
N LEU A 17 16.45 19.03 -47.81
CA LEU A 17 16.01 17.74 -47.29
C LEU A 17 16.22 17.72 -45.75
N PHE A 18 15.20 17.90 -44.99
CA PHE A 18 15.22 17.62 -43.54
C PHE A 18 15.16 16.09 -43.34
N ALA A 19 16.31 15.49 -43.08
CA ALA A 19 16.42 14.11 -42.61
C ALA A 19 16.00 14.09 -41.13
N ALA A 20 14.75 13.67 -40.85
CA ALA A 20 14.27 13.42 -39.49
C ALA A 20 15.03 12.18 -38.96
N ALA A 21 15.94 12.40 -38.04
CA ALA A 21 16.64 11.33 -37.32
C ALA A 21 15.62 10.73 -36.30
N PHE A 22 14.99 9.63 -36.68
CA PHE A 22 14.29 8.75 -35.70
C PHE A 22 15.37 8.00 -34.93
N GLY A 23 15.70 8.51 -33.73
CA GLY A 23 16.49 7.75 -32.76
C GLY A 23 15.74 6.48 -32.32
N PRO A 24 16.47 5.38 -31.98
CA PRO A 24 15.82 4.18 -31.46
C PRO A 24 15.08 4.52 -30.18
N ILE A 25 13.74 4.32 -30.17
CA ILE A 25 12.91 4.38 -28.95
C ILE A 25 13.28 3.13 -28.15
N SER A 26 14.09 3.29 -27.09
CA SER A 26 14.34 2.21 -26.14
C SER A 26 13.00 1.84 -25.50
N PRO A 27 12.61 0.54 -25.46
CA PRO A 27 11.40 0.13 -24.76
C PRO A 27 11.55 0.51 -23.29
N ALA A 28 10.65 1.34 -22.78
CA ALA A 28 10.55 1.56 -21.34
C ALA A 28 10.25 0.19 -20.71
N ASN A 29 11.12 -0.30 -19.84
CA ASN A 29 10.86 -1.51 -19.07
C ASN A 29 9.60 -1.26 -18.23
N ALA A 30 8.48 -1.88 -18.60
CA ALA A 30 7.26 -1.83 -17.82
C ALA A 30 7.52 -2.51 -16.47
N GLN A 31 7.31 -1.80 -15.36
CA GLN A 31 7.43 -2.36 -14.02
C GLN A 31 6.41 -3.49 -13.83
N THR A 32 6.87 -4.63 -13.32
CA THR A 32 6.00 -5.79 -13.08
C THR A 32 5.58 -5.83 -11.62
N PHE A 33 4.32 -5.55 -11.36
CA PHE A 33 3.73 -5.69 -10.04
C PHE A 33 3.27 -7.13 -9.80
N SER A 34 3.53 -7.64 -8.59
CA SER A 34 3.13 -8.99 -8.20
C SER A 34 2.67 -9.05 -6.75
N SER A 35 1.89 -10.08 -6.43
CA SER A 35 1.47 -10.40 -5.07
C SER A 35 2.01 -11.75 -4.63
N SER A 36 2.43 -11.83 -3.37
CA SER A 36 2.73 -13.08 -2.68
C SER A 36 2.17 -13.02 -1.26
N TYR A 37 2.09 -14.16 -0.57
CA TYR A 37 1.39 -14.23 0.70
C TYR A 37 2.26 -14.88 1.77
N THR A 38 2.06 -14.46 3.04
CA THR A 38 2.55 -15.14 4.24
C THR A 38 1.43 -15.29 5.26
N SER A 39 1.60 -16.24 6.18
CA SER A 39 0.67 -16.48 7.27
C SER A 39 1.09 -15.71 8.52
N THR A 40 0.10 -15.16 9.22
CA THR A 40 0.21 -14.63 10.58
C THR A 40 -0.65 -15.43 11.55
N ALA A 41 -1.06 -16.65 11.18
CA ALA A 41 -1.75 -17.52 12.11
C ALA A 41 -0.86 -17.82 13.33
N PRO A 42 -1.41 -17.96 14.54
CA PRO A 42 -0.62 -18.14 15.76
C PRO A 42 0.38 -19.31 15.70
N LYS A 43 0.02 -20.38 15.00
CA LYS A 43 0.90 -21.57 14.81
C LYS A 43 2.13 -21.29 13.95
N ASP A 44 2.08 -20.25 13.09
CA ASP A 44 3.14 -19.89 12.15
C ASP A 44 4.00 -18.73 12.68
N CYS A 45 3.64 -18.20 13.85
CA CYS A 45 4.29 -17.09 14.50
C CYS A 45 4.93 -17.52 15.85
N ARG A 46 5.89 -16.76 16.29
CA ARG A 46 6.47 -16.93 17.61
C ARG A 46 5.96 -15.83 18.53
N THR A 47 5.29 -16.20 19.63
CA THR A 47 4.95 -15.26 20.69
C THR A 47 6.22 -14.89 21.46
N VAL A 48 6.43 -13.61 21.73
CA VAL A 48 7.58 -13.06 22.43
C VAL A 48 7.14 -12.18 23.61
N GLY A 49 7.95 -12.19 24.66
CA GLY A 49 7.61 -11.52 25.91
C GLY A 49 6.72 -12.40 26.79
N LYS A 50 6.45 -11.91 27.99
CA LYS A 50 5.46 -12.49 28.89
C LYS A 50 4.17 -11.68 28.72
N PRO A 51 3.00 -12.32 28.63
CA PRO A 51 1.75 -11.60 28.66
C PRO A 51 1.58 -10.99 30.05
N GLU A 52 2.08 -9.80 30.24
CA GLU A 52 1.80 -8.98 31.40
C GLU A 52 0.58 -8.13 31.08
N ASN A 53 -0.41 -8.17 31.94
CA ASN A 53 -1.65 -7.38 31.78
C ASN A 53 -2.47 -7.65 30.49
N GLY A 54 -2.37 -8.84 29.91
CA GLY A 54 -3.13 -9.19 28.71
C GLY A 54 -2.48 -8.77 27.38
N SER A 55 -1.33 -8.08 27.40
CA SER A 55 -0.63 -7.70 26.19
C SER A 55 0.14 -8.87 25.58
N THR A 56 0.09 -9.03 24.26
CA THR A 56 0.85 -10.05 23.54
C THR A 56 1.59 -9.46 22.35
N THR A 57 2.73 -10.07 21.99
CA THR A 57 3.44 -9.74 20.76
C THR A 57 3.78 -11.02 20.00
N GLN A 58 3.43 -11.06 18.74
CA GLN A 58 3.74 -12.14 17.81
C GLN A 58 4.73 -11.66 16.75
N VAL A 59 5.71 -12.50 16.43
CA VAL A 59 6.68 -12.28 15.36
C VAL A 59 6.48 -13.37 14.32
N CYS A 60 6.04 -12.99 13.14
CA CYS A 60 5.69 -13.87 12.06
C CYS A 60 6.69 -13.77 10.92
N PRO A 61 7.01 -14.86 10.21
CA PRO A 61 7.86 -14.82 9.03
C PRO A 61 7.25 -13.94 7.92
N GLY A 62 8.06 -13.07 7.34
CA GLY A 62 7.71 -12.24 6.21
C GLY A 62 8.46 -12.61 4.94
N LYS A 63 8.67 -11.64 4.06
CA LYS A 63 9.40 -11.77 2.80
C LYS A 63 10.68 -10.94 2.80
N SER A 64 11.66 -11.35 1.99
CA SER A 64 12.90 -10.62 1.76
C SER A 64 13.66 -10.24 3.05
N GLY A 65 13.69 -11.16 4.03
CA GLY A 65 14.36 -10.94 5.32
C GLY A 65 13.59 -10.06 6.31
N LEU A 66 12.36 -9.67 5.97
CA LEU A 66 11.48 -8.92 6.87
C LEU A 66 10.63 -9.86 7.73
N VAL A 67 10.22 -9.38 8.90
CA VAL A 67 9.24 -10.02 9.78
C VAL A 67 8.01 -9.12 9.94
N VAL A 68 6.85 -9.74 10.13
CA VAL A 68 5.63 -9.05 10.54
C VAL A 68 5.51 -9.16 12.05
N VAL A 69 5.33 -8.03 12.72
CA VAL A 69 5.13 -7.96 14.17
C VAL A 69 3.70 -7.52 14.45
N ILE A 70 2.96 -8.34 15.17
CA ILE A 70 1.61 -8.03 15.64
C ILE A 70 1.68 -7.88 17.15
N SER A 71 1.35 -6.70 17.66
CA SER A 71 1.22 -6.45 19.09
C SER A 71 -0.24 -6.22 19.43
N GLU A 72 -0.69 -6.80 20.52
CA GLU A 72 -2.06 -6.65 21.03
C GLU A 72 -2.01 -6.13 22.45
N ASP A 73 -2.79 -5.10 22.71
CA ASP A 73 -3.05 -4.56 24.03
C ASP A 73 -4.52 -4.13 24.11
N ASP A 74 -5.17 -4.46 25.20
CA ASP A 74 -6.58 -4.13 25.45
C ASP A 74 -7.51 -4.45 24.25
N LEU A 75 -7.39 -5.68 23.71
CA LEU A 75 -8.15 -6.18 22.55
C LEU A 75 -7.99 -5.31 21.27
N ARG A 76 -6.89 -4.61 21.15
CA ARG A 76 -6.52 -3.83 19.97
C ARG A 76 -5.16 -4.26 19.46
N GLN A 77 -5.09 -4.51 18.17
CA GLN A 77 -3.86 -4.92 17.52
C GLN A 77 -3.21 -3.76 16.78
N THR A 78 -1.87 -3.79 16.71
CA THR A 78 -1.06 -3.02 15.77
C THR A 78 -0.26 -3.99 14.92
N VAL A 79 0.05 -3.60 13.67
CA VAL A 79 0.85 -4.40 12.75
C VAL A 79 1.95 -3.56 12.18
N SER A 80 3.18 -4.04 12.33
CA SER A 80 4.36 -3.39 11.75
C SER A 80 5.28 -4.40 11.09
N VAL A 81 6.23 -3.92 10.30
CA VAL A 81 7.18 -4.73 9.53
C VAL A 81 8.58 -4.16 9.68
N GLY A 82 9.55 -5.04 9.78
CA GLY A 82 10.96 -4.64 9.84
C GLY A 82 11.90 -5.83 9.69
N PRO A 83 13.23 -5.61 9.66
CA PRO A 83 14.20 -6.70 9.55
C PRO A 83 14.25 -7.58 10.81
N ASN A 84 13.73 -7.10 11.92
CA ASN A 84 13.56 -7.83 13.18
C ASN A 84 12.49 -7.15 14.03
N ARG A 85 12.10 -7.79 15.14
CA ARG A 85 11.08 -7.27 16.06
C ARG A 85 11.40 -5.86 16.59
N LEU A 86 12.65 -5.63 16.99
CA LEU A 86 13.04 -4.35 17.60
C LEU A 86 12.98 -3.20 16.59
N ALA A 87 13.35 -3.43 15.35
CA ALA A 87 13.22 -2.45 14.28
C ALA A 87 11.74 -2.18 13.96
N ALA A 88 10.95 -3.24 13.77
CA ALA A 88 9.51 -3.12 13.47
C ALA A 88 8.76 -2.38 14.59
N SER A 89 9.10 -2.60 15.88
CA SER A 89 8.43 -1.93 17.00
C SER A 89 8.71 -0.42 17.12
N LYS A 90 9.66 0.11 16.37
CA LYS A 90 9.99 1.54 16.32
C LYS A 90 9.35 2.28 15.13
N GLU A 91 8.69 1.55 14.25
CA GLU A 91 8.07 2.12 13.07
C GLU A 91 6.71 2.77 13.40
N PRO A 92 6.31 3.84 12.72
CA PRO A 92 5.01 4.49 12.95
C PRO A 92 3.81 3.54 12.89
N ALA A 93 3.87 2.48 12.08
CA ALA A 93 2.81 1.48 12.02
C ALA A 93 2.62 0.72 13.34
N ALA A 94 3.68 0.56 14.16
CA ALA A 94 3.60 -0.09 15.45
C ALA A 94 2.83 0.73 16.50
N GLU A 95 2.69 2.03 16.27
CA GLU A 95 1.96 2.97 17.14
C GLU A 95 0.57 3.32 16.57
N THR A 96 0.27 2.83 15.36
CA THR A 96 -1.03 3.09 14.71
C THR A 96 -2.05 2.04 15.13
N TRP A 97 -3.00 2.43 15.97
CA TRP A 97 -4.08 1.57 16.46
C TRP A 97 -5.45 2.20 16.15
N PHE A 98 -6.49 1.37 16.16
CA PHE A 98 -7.88 1.79 15.96
C PHE A 98 -8.63 1.81 17.29
N ALA A 99 -9.46 2.85 17.51
CA ALA A 99 -10.18 3.04 18.76
C ALA A 99 -11.13 1.89 19.12
N PRO A 100 -11.92 1.29 18.22
CA PRO A 100 -12.69 0.09 18.51
C PRO A 100 -11.80 -1.13 18.77
N PHE A 101 -12.28 -2.12 19.51
CA PHE A 101 -11.65 -3.44 19.57
C PHE A 101 -11.45 -3.98 18.15
N ASN A 102 -10.35 -4.63 17.93
CA ASN A 102 -10.03 -5.10 16.61
C ASN A 102 -9.05 -6.27 16.64
N SER A 103 -9.05 -7.02 15.55
CA SER A 103 -8.06 -8.07 15.30
C SER A 103 -7.68 -8.07 13.82
N THR A 104 -6.65 -8.83 13.47
CA THR A 104 -6.22 -8.99 12.08
C THR A 104 -6.53 -10.37 11.55
N GLY A 105 -6.72 -10.47 10.23
CA GLY A 105 -6.78 -11.76 9.55
C GLY A 105 -5.41 -12.44 9.50
N ASN A 106 -5.42 -13.75 9.31
CA ASN A 106 -4.20 -14.56 9.35
C ASN A 106 -3.35 -14.54 8.06
N THR A 107 -3.67 -13.69 7.11
CA THR A 107 -2.97 -13.61 5.81
C THR A 107 -2.48 -12.21 5.55
N VAL A 108 -1.21 -12.07 5.23
CA VAL A 108 -0.59 -10.83 4.75
C VAL A 108 -0.31 -11.00 3.26
N GLU A 109 -0.84 -10.10 2.44
CA GLU A 109 -0.45 -9.97 1.03
C GLU A 109 0.73 -9.01 0.93
N TRP A 110 1.78 -9.43 0.23
CA TRP A 110 2.98 -8.65 -0.06
C TRP A 110 2.92 -8.18 -1.50
N ARG A 111 2.89 -6.85 -1.70
CA ARG A 111 3.02 -6.25 -3.02
C ARG A 111 4.48 -6.01 -3.34
N ALA A 112 4.89 -6.44 -4.50
CA ALA A 112 6.27 -6.32 -4.99
C ALA A 112 6.29 -5.67 -6.38
N VAL A 113 7.34 -4.90 -6.66
CA VAL A 113 7.70 -4.44 -7.99
C VAL A 113 9.04 -5.08 -8.36
N ASP A 114 9.08 -5.72 -9.52
CA ASP A 114 10.27 -6.43 -10.01
C ASP A 114 10.88 -7.37 -8.95
N GLY A 115 10.01 -8.07 -8.20
CA GLY A 115 10.36 -9.01 -7.15
C GLY A 115 10.71 -8.39 -5.78
N THR A 116 10.80 -7.06 -5.66
CA THR A 116 11.12 -6.36 -4.41
C THR A 116 9.85 -5.92 -3.69
N PRO A 117 9.54 -6.43 -2.48
CA PRO A 117 8.39 -6.01 -1.71
C PRO A 117 8.48 -4.52 -1.33
N PHE A 118 7.38 -3.78 -1.49
CA PHE A 118 7.28 -2.36 -1.15
C PHE A 118 6.06 -2.01 -0.28
N ALA A 119 5.08 -2.91 -0.20
CA ALA A 119 3.91 -2.75 0.68
C ALA A 119 3.37 -4.09 1.13
N ILE A 120 2.63 -4.08 2.24
CA ILE A 120 1.75 -5.17 2.65
C ILE A 120 0.29 -4.69 2.64
N ILE A 121 -0.62 -5.65 2.46
CA ILE A 121 -2.05 -5.47 2.63
C ILE A 121 -2.51 -6.46 3.69
N GLN A 122 -3.09 -5.93 4.77
CA GLN A 122 -3.59 -6.70 5.90
C GLN A 122 -5.08 -6.45 6.09
N ARG A 123 -5.84 -7.52 6.32
CA ARG A 123 -7.25 -7.41 6.70
C ARG A 123 -7.37 -7.16 8.20
N TRP A 124 -8.13 -6.15 8.56
CA TRP A 124 -8.54 -5.83 9.92
C TRP A 124 -10.00 -6.12 10.11
N LEU A 125 -10.37 -6.55 11.31
CA LEU A 125 -11.73 -6.83 11.76
C LEU A 125 -12.05 -5.81 12.86
N ILE A 126 -12.76 -4.76 12.52
CA ILE A 126 -13.07 -3.63 13.42
C ILE A 126 -14.42 -3.89 14.08
N ALA A 127 -14.47 -4.00 15.40
CA ALA A 127 -15.71 -4.22 16.14
C ALA A 127 -16.65 -3.02 16.02
N ASP A 128 -17.92 -3.29 15.69
CA ASP A 128 -18.97 -2.27 15.66
C ASP A 128 -19.93 -2.51 16.84
N ASN A 129 -19.74 -1.73 17.91
CA ASN A 129 -20.58 -1.83 19.10
C ASN A 129 -22.05 -1.40 18.89
N ASN A 130 -22.35 -0.76 17.75
CA ASN A 130 -23.71 -0.37 17.39
C ASN A 130 -24.42 -1.45 16.54
N ASP A 131 -23.68 -2.47 16.09
CA ASP A 131 -24.21 -3.60 15.33
C ASP A 131 -23.77 -4.89 16.03
N THR A 132 -24.74 -5.56 16.68
CA THR A 132 -24.47 -6.75 17.50
C THR A 132 -25.19 -7.97 16.95
N ASP A 133 -24.63 -9.13 17.21
CA ASP A 133 -25.28 -10.42 16.94
C ASP A 133 -26.40 -10.70 17.96
N LYS A 134 -27.07 -11.85 17.83
CA LYS A 134 -28.15 -12.29 18.72
C LYS A 134 -27.70 -12.51 20.17
N ALA A 135 -26.40 -12.69 20.40
CA ALA A 135 -25.81 -12.86 21.73
C ALA A 135 -25.34 -11.53 22.35
N GLY A 136 -25.53 -10.42 21.63
CA GLY A 136 -25.08 -9.08 22.05
C GLY A 136 -23.57 -8.81 21.77
N SER A 137 -22.88 -9.69 21.03
CA SER A 137 -21.49 -9.48 20.69
C SER A 137 -21.35 -8.54 19.48
N PRO A 138 -20.38 -7.59 19.48
CA PRO A 138 -20.16 -6.70 18.36
C PRO A 138 -19.85 -7.45 17.08
N ILE A 139 -20.51 -7.06 15.97
CA ILE A 139 -20.22 -7.59 14.65
C ILE A 139 -18.98 -6.88 14.09
N SER A 140 -17.95 -7.66 13.74
CA SER A 140 -16.74 -7.10 13.16
C SER A 140 -16.95 -6.71 11.70
N LYS A 141 -16.50 -5.51 11.34
CA LYS A 141 -16.52 -4.96 9.99
C LYS A 141 -15.11 -5.10 9.37
N PRO A 142 -14.94 -5.87 8.29
CA PRO A 142 -13.63 -6.05 7.65
C PRO A 142 -13.18 -4.79 6.91
N MET A 143 -11.92 -4.41 7.12
CA MET A 143 -11.21 -3.32 6.44
C MET A 143 -9.87 -3.84 5.92
N LEU A 144 -9.42 -3.40 4.75
CA LEU A 144 -8.05 -3.62 4.30
C LEU A 144 -7.21 -2.39 4.60
N ALA A 145 -6.05 -2.59 5.25
CA ALA A 145 -5.05 -1.56 5.44
C ALA A 145 -3.84 -1.85 4.55
N VAL A 146 -3.44 -0.85 3.78
CA VAL A 146 -2.21 -0.85 2.99
C VAL A 146 -1.13 -0.18 3.83
N THR A 147 -0.02 -0.88 4.04
CA THR A 147 1.14 -0.39 4.80
C THR A 147 2.37 -0.40 3.91
N ARG A 148 3.05 0.72 3.77
CA ARG A 148 4.32 0.77 3.04
C ARG A 148 5.44 0.09 3.80
N LEU A 149 6.44 -0.41 3.05
CA LEU A 149 7.62 -1.09 3.58
C LEU A 149 8.90 -0.26 3.37
N PRO A 150 10.01 -0.64 4.01
CA PRO A 150 11.31 -0.03 3.73
C PRO A 150 11.69 -0.11 2.23
N PRO A 151 12.53 0.83 1.72
CA PRO A 151 13.31 1.81 2.46
C PRO A 151 12.46 2.98 2.97
N GLY A 152 12.88 3.56 4.11
CA GLY A 152 12.16 4.60 4.83
C GLY A 152 11.20 4.04 5.87
N ALA A 153 10.40 4.90 6.52
CA ALA A 153 9.50 4.51 7.59
C ALA A 153 8.34 3.62 7.11
N VAL A 154 7.89 2.73 7.99
CA VAL A 154 6.75 1.84 7.77
C VAL A 154 5.51 2.47 8.41
N CYS A 155 4.48 2.75 7.61
CA CYS A 155 3.24 3.37 8.05
C CYS A 155 2.06 2.99 7.16
N HIS A 156 0.84 3.21 7.66
CA HIS A 156 -0.35 3.02 6.87
C HIS A 156 -0.45 4.07 5.75
N VAL A 157 -0.89 3.64 4.58
CA VAL A 157 -1.01 4.45 3.35
C VAL A 157 -2.45 4.64 2.94
N ALA A 158 -3.24 3.57 3.03
CA ALA A 158 -4.63 3.58 2.63
C ALA A 158 -5.48 2.60 3.43
N TYR A 159 -6.77 2.91 3.53
CA TYR A 159 -7.81 2.03 4.07
C TYR A 159 -8.89 1.82 3.02
N ILE A 160 -9.35 0.57 2.90
CA ILE A 160 -10.42 0.17 2.01
C ILE A 160 -11.49 -0.56 2.83
N ASP A 161 -12.72 -0.08 2.78
CA ASP A 161 -13.85 -0.73 3.44
C ASP A 161 -14.24 -2.01 2.70
N GLY A 162 -14.21 -3.15 3.36
CA GLY A 162 -14.49 -4.43 2.74
C GLY A 162 -15.95 -4.57 2.28
N PRO A 163 -16.94 -4.40 3.18
CA PRO A 163 -18.35 -4.54 2.83
C PRO A 163 -18.86 -3.52 1.82
N ALA A 164 -18.35 -2.29 1.84
CA ALA A 164 -18.75 -1.26 0.89
C ALA A 164 -18.19 -1.47 -0.53
N ASN A 165 -17.15 -2.29 -0.68
CA ASN A 165 -16.46 -2.46 -1.95
C ASN A 165 -16.34 -3.95 -2.32
N ARG A 166 -17.06 -4.40 -3.35
CA ARG A 166 -17.01 -5.79 -3.83
C ARG A 166 -15.61 -6.19 -4.34
N ASN A 167 -14.85 -5.21 -4.84
CA ASN A 167 -13.49 -5.36 -5.36
C ASN A 167 -12.43 -4.81 -4.38
N ALA A 168 -12.68 -4.88 -3.08
CA ALA A 168 -11.80 -4.29 -2.05
C ALA A 168 -10.33 -4.74 -2.17
N ASN A 169 -10.07 -6.01 -2.53
CA ASN A 169 -8.70 -6.51 -2.70
C ASN A 169 -8.00 -5.85 -3.90
N GLU A 170 -8.69 -5.64 -5.01
CA GLU A 170 -8.16 -4.94 -6.20
C GLU A 170 -7.88 -3.47 -5.88
N LEU A 171 -8.79 -2.80 -5.18
CA LEU A 171 -8.60 -1.41 -4.73
C LEU A 171 -7.39 -1.29 -3.79
N ALA A 172 -7.19 -2.26 -2.89
CA ALA A 172 -6.03 -2.27 -2.00
C ALA A 172 -4.72 -2.45 -2.76
N ARG A 173 -4.68 -3.33 -3.79
CA ARG A 173 -3.50 -3.49 -4.67
C ARG A 173 -3.23 -2.22 -5.47
N GLN A 174 -4.25 -1.61 -6.06
CA GLN A 174 -4.14 -0.35 -6.78
C GLN A 174 -3.60 0.76 -5.86
N ALA A 175 -4.15 0.89 -4.64
CA ALA A 175 -3.68 1.84 -3.65
C ALA A 175 -2.21 1.62 -3.24
N ALA A 176 -1.79 0.35 -3.10
CA ALA A 176 -0.40 0.01 -2.82
C ALA A 176 0.51 0.42 -3.98
N ASP A 177 0.14 0.05 -5.22
CA ASP A 177 0.94 0.29 -6.42
C ASP A 177 1.08 1.79 -6.73
N GLU A 178 0.01 2.56 -6.49
CA GLU A 178 -0.04 3.99 -6.78
C GLU A 178 0.63 4.84 -5.69
N PHE A 179 0.40 4.53 -4.40
CA PHE A 179 0.75 5.46 -3.33
C PHE A 179 1.92 5.00 -2.46
N ALA A 180 2.12 3.69 -2.22
CA ALA A 180 2.96 3.25 -1.11
C ALA A 180 4.44 3.62 -1.26
N ARG A 181 5.00 3.61 -2.47
CA ARG A 181 6.43 3.88 -2.68
C ARG A 181 6.83 5.32 -2.40
N ASP A 182 5.97 6.27 -2.76
CA ASP A 182 6.23 7.69 -2.64
C ASP A 182 5.61 8.33 -1.38
N PHE A 183 4.85 7.54 -0.60
CA PHE A 183 4.15 8.01 0.60
C PHE A 183 5.14 8.45 1.69
N LYS A 184 4.91 9.63 2.25
CA LYS A 184 5.76 10.22 3.29
C LYS A 184 5.08 10.09 4.64
N CYS A 185 5.49 9.06 5.41
CA CYS A 185 4.98 8.83 6.76
C CYS A 185 5.08 10.10 7.63
N GLY A 186 4.01 10.42 8.35
CA GLY A 186 3.93 11.61 9.20
C GLY A 186 3.75 12.94 8.47
N LYS A 187 3.70 12.94 7.12
CA LYS A 187 3.42 14.12 6.30
C LYS A 187 2.17 13.95 5.45
N ASP A 188 2.05 12.80 4.79
CA ASP A 188 0.91 12.52 3.93
C ASP A 188 -0.24 11.95 4.77
N GLU A 189 -1.47 12.31 4.42
CA GLU A 189 -2.67 11.75 5.05
C GLU A 189 -2.98 10.37 4.49
N VAL A 190 -3.34 9.43 5.39
CA VAL A 190 -3.79 8.09 5.01
C VAL A 190 -5.06 8.20 4.17
N LYS A 191 -5.03 7.61 2.98
CA LYS A 191 -6.11 7.70 1.99
C LYS A 191 -7.26 6.74 2.34
N VAL A 192 -8.47 7.10 1.95
CA VAL A 192 -9.60 6.18 1.86
C VAL A 192 -9.84 5.92 0.39
N VAL A 193 -9.78 4.67 -0.04
CA VAL A 193 -9.91 4.28 -1.45
C VAL A 193 -11.17 3.46 -1.65
N GLY A 194 -11.93 3.81 -2.66
CA GLY A 194 -13.28 3.29 -2.90
C GLY A 194 -14.35 3.92 -2.02
N GLU A 195 -15.49 3.23 -1.90
CA GLU A 195 -16.61 3.68 -1.08
C GLU A 195 -16.29 3.55 0.41
N LYS A 196 -16.59 4.62 1.17
CA LYS A 196 -16.39 4.67 2.62
C LYS A 196 -17.59 4.04 3.32
N GLY A 197 -17.37 2.91 3.96
CA GLY A 197 -18.38 2.20 4.77
C GLY A 197 -18.14 2.31 6.29
N ALA A 198 -18.75 1.39 7.02
CA ALA A 198 -18.74 1.36 8.47
C ALA A 198 -17.34 1.08 9.04
N ALA A 199 -16.59 0.12 8.48
CA ALA A 199 -15.27 -0.26 8.99
C ALA A 199 -14.29 0.92 8.97
N VAL A 200 -14.19 1.62 7.85
CA VAL A 200 -13.32 2.81 7.71
C VAL A 200 -13.81 3.96 8.58
N SER A 201 -15.13 4.14 8.70
CA SER A 201 -15.68 5.19 9.55
C SER A 201 -15.39 4.99 11.03
N LEU A 202 -15.42 3.73 11.51
CA LEU A 202 -15.06 3.35 12.88
C LEU A 202 -13.56 3.50 13.13
N ALA A 203 -12.72 3.08 12.18
CA ALA A 203 -11.27 3.11 12.30
C ALA A 203 -10.67 4.52 12.31
N LYS A 204 -11.35 5.52 11.72
CA LYS A 204 -10.87 6.92 11.62
C LYS A 204 -11.38 7.84 12.74
N ARG A 205 -11.94 7.30 13.79
CA ARG A 205 -12.43 8.09 14.94
C ARG A 205 -11.33 8.40 15.93
#